data_4fcc007960d079e3c7a5a7492bdfee6e
#
_entry.id   4fcc007960d079e3c7a5a7492bdfee6e
#
_cell.length_a   1.000
_cell.length_b   1.000
_cell.length_c   1.000
_cell.angle_alpha   90.00
_cell.angle_beta   90.00
_cell.angle_gamma   90.00
#
_symmetry.space_group_name_H-M   'P 1'
#
loop_
_entity.id
_entity.type
_entity.pdbx_description
1 polymer ?
#
loop_
_entity_poly.entity_id
_entity_poly.type
_entity_poly.pdbx_seq_one_letter_code
_entity_poly.pdbx_strand_id
1 'polypeptide(L)'
;METDSASVSQPQNSSERLQLVRKVSARLLIVLVGVLIALVALTFAPIYGVAPPVVAPVVLLVGAIGGFVSIQRRIKTLSEDDLALIAGSINYLLLAPLVGGILALILYLLFLSGLIKGDIFPQFIPPEAGKVEIKGLLALFEYRGEKPTDYAKLLFWSFLGGYSEKFVVDIIGNFEKTNPKA
;
A
#
# COMPACT_ATOMS: atom_id res chain seq x y z
N MET A 1 -50.27 -30.51 6.24
CA MET A 1 -49.76 -30.78 4.89
C MET A 1 -49.11 -29.51 4.38
N GLU A 2 -47.94 -29.21 4.93
CA GLU A 2 -47.21 -27.98 4.65
C GLU A 2 -45.73 -28.18 4.98
N THR A 3 -45.05 -28.81 4.07
CA THR A 3 -43.58 -28.94 4.07
C THR A 3 -43.17 -29.09 2.63
N ASP A 4 -42.85 -27.96 1.98
CA ASP A 4 -41.89 -28.01 0.86
C ASP A 4 -41.71 -26.61 0.24
N SER A 5 -40.91 -25.74 0.84
CA SER A 5 -40.49 -24.53 0.13
C SER A 5 -39.13 -23.94 0.57
N ALA A 6 -38.31 -24.71 1.32
CA ALA A 6 -37.05 -24.17 1.87
C ALA A 6 -35.75 -24.68 1.19
N SER A 7 -35.81 -25.46 0.11
CA SER A 7 -34.62 -26.13 -0.42
C SER A 7 -34.14 -25.72 -1.82
N VAL A 8 -34.74 -24.68 -2.45
CA VAL A 8 -34.43 -24.35 -3.87
C VAL A 8 -33.51 -23.13 -4.05
N SER A 9 -33.22 -22.36 -3.02
CA SER A 9 -32.47 -21.11 -3.18
C SER A 9 -30.93 -21.19 -3.03
N GLN A 10 -30.38 -22.30 -2.53
CA GLN A 10 -28.94 -22.42 -2.27
C GLN A 10 -28.01 -22.59 -3.49
N PRO A 11 -28.33 -23.31 -4.55
CA PRO A 11 -27.40 -23.49 -5.69
C PRO A 11 -27.25 -22.23 -6.56
N GLN A 12 -28.25 -21.38 -6.63
CA GLN A 12 -28.24 -20.18 -7.47
C GLN A 12 -27.34 -19.09 -6.88
N ASN A 13 -27.41 -18.86 -5.56
CA ASN A 13 -26.55 -17.91 -4.83
C ASN A 13 -25.06 -18.28 -4.88
N SER A 14 -24.71 -19.57 -4.83
CA SER A 14 -23.32 -20.00 -4.89
C SER A 14 -22.67 -19.76 -6.25
N SER A 15 -23.42 -19.94 -7.34
CA SER A 15 -22.90 -19.70 -8.70
C SER A 15 -22.70 -18.20 -8.99
N GLU A 16 -23.63 -17.34 -8.54
CA GLU A 16 -23.54 -15.89 -8.67
C GLU A 16 -22.35 -15.35 -7.86
N ARG A 17 -22.17 -15.78 -6.62
CA ARG A 17 -21.04 -15.42 -5.79
C ARG A 17 -19.70 -15.79 -6.43
N LEU A 18 -19.59 -16.98 -6.99
CA LEU A 18 -18.38 -17.41 -7.70
C LEU A 18 -18.05 -16.53 -8.90
N GLN A 19 -19.08 -16.11 -9.67
CA GLN A 19 -18.91 -15.21 -10.79
C GLN A 19 -18.44 -13.81 -10.33
N LEU A 20 -19.01 -13.26 -9.24
CA LEU A 20 -18.61 -11.98 -8.67
C LEU A 20 -17.15 -12.04 -8.18
N VAL A 21 -16.79 -13.05 -7.42
CA VAL A 21 -15.40 -13.26 -6.94
C VAL A 21 -14.43 -13.35 -8.11
N ARG A 22 -14.77 -14.12 -9.16
CA ARG A 22 -13.92 -14.26 -10.36
C ARG A 22 -13.74 -12.92 -11.08
N LYS A 23 -14.83 -12.15 -11.24
CA LYS A 23 -14.82 -10.83 -11.89
C LYS A 23 -13.95 -9.82 -11.10
N VAL A 24 -14.12 -9.78 -9.78
CA VAL A 24 -13.33 -8.92 -8.88
C VAL A 24 -11.85 -9.32 -8.94
N SER A 25 -11.56 -10.61 -8.79
CA SER A 25 -10.17 -11.11 -8.81
C SER A 25 -9.46 -10.84 -10.14
N ALA A 26 -10.17 -10.98 -11.27
CA ALA A 26 -9.60 -10.68 -12.59
C ALA A 26 -9.26 -9.19 -12.74
N ARG A 27 -10.14 -8.28 -12.29
CA ARG A 27 -9.89 -6.84 -12.31
C ARG A 27 -8.73 -6.46 -11.39
N LEU A 28 -8.70 -7.01 -10.17
CA LEU A 28 -7.59 -6.83 -9.23
C LEU A 28 -6.26 -7.27 -9.85
N LEU A 29 -6.25 -8.41 -10.53
CA LEU A 29 -5.05 -8.92 -11.18
C LEU A 29 -4.54 -7.95 -12.26
N ILE A 30 -5.43 -7.43 -13.10
CA ILE A 30 -5.07 -6.47 -14.15
C ILE A 30 -4.45 -5.20 -13.54
N VAL A 31 -5.08 -4.64 -12.50
CA VAL A 31 -4.56 -3.44 -11.83
C VAL A 31 -3.24 -3.73 -11.13
N LEU A 32 -3.11 -4.87 -10.45
CA LEU A 32 -1.87 -5.30 -9.81
C LEU A 32 -0.72 -5.42 -10.82
N VAL A 33 -0.97 -6.06 -11.98
CA VAL A 33 0.01 -6.17 -13.06
C VAL A 33 0.41 -4.79 -13.57
N GLY A 34 -0.55 -3.87 -13.74
CA GLY A 34 -0.28 -2.48 -14.11
C GLY A 34 0.63 -1.76 -13.10
N VAL A 35 0.36 -1.91 -11.81
CA VAL A 35 1.18 -1.35 -10.72
C VAL A 35 2.59 -1.95 -10.73
N LEU A 36 2.72 -3.26 -10.93
CA LEU A 36 4.02 -3.93 -11.03
C LEU A 36 4.83 -3.45 -12.24
N ILE A 37 4.18 -3.29 -13.39
CA ILE A 37 4.83 -2.73 -14.59
C ILE A 37 5.30 -1.30 -14.32
N ALA A 38 4.48 -0.47 -13.71
CA ALA A 38 4.83 0.90 -13.34
C ALA A 38 6.02 0.94 -12.36
N LEU A 39 6.04 0.04 -11.36
CA LEU A 39 7.13 -0.09 -10.40
C LEU A 39 8.45 -0.47 -11.10
N VAL A 40 8.40 -1.47 -11.98
CA VAL A 40 9.58 -1.90 -12.77
C VAL A 40 10.05 -0.76 -13.66
N ALA A 41 9.16 -0.13 -14.42
CA ALA A 41 9.49 0.99 -15.30
C ALA A 41 10.16 2.14 -14.53
N LEU A 42 9.61 2.51 -13.37
CA LEU A 42 10.14 3.57 -12.53
C LEU A 42 11.52 3.22 -11.94
N THR A 43 11.73 1.95 -11.55
CA THR A 43 13.00 1.49 -10.98
C THR A 43 14.12 1.47 -12.02
N PHE A 44 13.80 1.11 -13.27
CA PHE A 44 14.79 1.02 -14.36
C PHE A 44 14.91 2.30 -15.19
N ALA A 45 14.03 3.28 -15.00
CA ALA A 45 14.04 4.56 -15.73
C ALA A 45 15.42 5.28 -15.75
N PRO A 46 16.20 5.30 -14.63
CA PRO A 46 17.51 5.95 -14.62
C PRO A 46 18.55 5.31 -15.58
N ILE A 47 18.43 4.02 -15.87
CA ILE A 47 19.33 3.33 -16.81
C ILE A 47 19.18 3.88 -18.22
N TYR A 48 17.99 4.41 -18.55
CA TYR A 48 17.69 5.01 -19.85
C TYR A 48 17.85 6.55 -19.87
N GLY A 49 18.57 7.12 -18.90
CA GLY A 49 18.82 8.57 -18.82
C GLY A 49 17.63 9.42 -18.35
N VAL A 50 16.56 8.77 -17.88
CA VAL A 50 15.47 9.46 -17.21
C VAL A 50 15.91 9.83 -15.79
N ALA A 51 15.46 10.98 -15.27
CA ALA A 51 15.83 11.48 -13.96
C ALA A 51 15.80 10.39 -12.86
N PRO A 52 16.67 10.47 -11.83
CA PRO A 52 16.75 9.46 -10.79
C PRO A 52 15.38 9.20 -10.17
N PRO A 53 15.05 7.95 -9.81
CA PRO A 53 13.75 7.62 -9.29
C PRO A 53 13.52 8.39 -7.99
N VAL A 54 12.47 9.18 -7.96
CA VAL A 54 12.02 9.78 -6.72
C VAL A 54 11.52 8.63 -5.83
N VAL A 55 12.08 8.49 -4.64
CA VAL A 55 11.78 7.37 -3.72
C VAL A 55 10.29 7.31 -3.37
N ALA A 56 9.64 8.47 -3.22
CA ALA A 56 8.24 8.56 -2.84
C ALA A 56 7.26 7.82 -3.78
N PRO A 57 7.33 7.93 -5.12
CA PRO A 57 6.48 7.12 -6.02
C PRO A 57 6.71 5.62 -5.88
N VAL A 58 7.94 5.18 -5.65
CA VAL A 58 8.25 3.76 -5.43
C VAL A 58 7.59 3.27 -4.15
N VAL A 59 7.71 4.03 -3.06
CA VAL A 59 7.06 3.75 -1.77
C VAL A 59 5.55 3.64 -1.92
N LEU A 60 4.92 4.59 -2.64
CA LEU A 60 3.48 4.59 -2.90
C LEU A 60 3.05 3.33 -3.65
N LEU A 61 3.76 2.95 -4.70
CA LEU A 61 3.45 1.76 -5.49
C LEU A 61 3.60 0.47 -4.67
N VAL A 62 4.67 0.35 -3.86
CA VAL A 62 4.87 -0.81 -2.98
C VAL A 62 3.80 -0.88 -1.89
N GLY A 63 3.39 0.26 -1.32
CA GLY A 63 2.26 0.33 -0.39
C GLY A 63 0.94 -0.06 -1.04
N ALA A 64 0.71 0.37 -2.28
CA ALA A 64 -0.47 -0.04 -3.05
C ALA A 64 -0.50 -1.56 -3.29
N ILE A 65 0.65 -2.20 -3.57
CA ILE A 65 0.75 -3.66 -3.67
C ILE A 65 0.35 -4.30 -2.33
N GLY A 66 0.80 -3.76 -1.19
CA GLY A 66 0.38 -4.21 0.14
C GLY A 66 -1.14 -4.15 0.32
N GLY A 67 -1.77 -3.03 -0.06
CA GLY A 67 -3.23 -2.86 -0.06
C GLY A 67 -3.97 -3.86 -0.95
N PHE A 68 -3.44 -4.17 -2.12
CA PHE A 68 -3.99 -5.23 -2.98
C PHE A 68 -3.96 -6.60 -2.31
N VAL A 69 -2.84 -6.97 -1.70
CA VAL A 69 -2.72 -8.24 -0.99
C VAL A 69 -3.68 -8.30 0.20
N SER A 70 -3.86 -7.19 0.91
CA SER A 70 -4.81 -7.06 2.02
C SER A 70 -6.25 -7.33 1.57
N ILE A 71 -6.73 -6.68 0.51
CA ILE A 71 -8.10 -6.87 0.02
C ILE A 71 -8.30 -8.30 -0.56
N GLN A 72 -7.32 -8.84 -1.28
CA GLN A 72 -7.39 -10.21 -1.81
C GLN A 72 -7.64 -11.24 -0.72
N ARG A 73 -7.02 -11.06 0.45
CA ARG A 73 -7.22 -11.94 1.60
C ARG A 73 -8.64 -11.83 2.17
N ARG A 74 -9.21 -10.61 2.15
CA ARG A 74 -10.55 -10.32 2.69
C ARG A 74 -11.70 -10.74 1.76
N ILE A 75 -11.49 -10.82 0.45
CA ILE A 75 -12.55 -11.13 -0.53
C ILE A 75 -13.34 -12.40 -0.18
N LYS A 76 -12.68 -13.42 0.40
CA LYS A 76 -13.34 -14.68 0.77
C LYS A 76 -14.31 -14.56 1.95
N THR A 77 -14.17 -13.50 2.75
CA THR A 77 -14.96 -13.26 3.98
C THR A 77 -15.96 -12.11 3.81
N LEU A 78 -15.97 -11.43 2.65
CA LEU A 78 -16.90 -10.33 2.36
C LEU A 78 -18.33 -10.85 2.15
N SER A 79 -19.31 -10.01 2.51
CA SER A 79 -20.72 -10.24 2.22
C SER A 79 -20.99 -10.20 0.71
N GLU A 80 -22.13 -10.72 0.26
CA GLU A 80 -22.50 -10.68 -1.15
C GLU A 80 -22.74 -9.25 -1.64
N ASP A 81 -23.31 -8.40 -0.80
CA ASP A 81 -23.54 -6.98 -1.08
C ASP A 81 -22.22 -6.22 -1.28
N ASP A 82 -21.23 -6.44 -0.39
CA ASP A 82 -19.90 -5.84 -0.50
C ASP A 82 -19.16 -6.32 -1.77
N LEU A 83 -19.27 -7.61 -2.09
CA LEU A 83 -18.73 -8.17 -3.33
C LEU A 83 -19.38 -7.56 -4.56
N ALA A 84 -20.69 -7.35 -4.55
CA ALA A 84 -21.43 -6.72 -5.64
C ALA A 84 -21.00 -5.25 -5.85
N LEU A 85 -20.81 -4.50 -4.75
CA LEU A 85 -20.31 -3.13 -4.80
C LEU A 85 -18.89 -3.06 -5.41
N ILE A 86 -17.98 -3.93 -4.97
CA ILE A 86 -16.60 -4.00 -5.49
C ILE A 86 -16.61 -4.46 -6.96
N ALA A 87 -17.47 -5.42 -7.33
CA ALA A 87 -17.60 -5.89 -8.71
C ALA A 87 -18.24 -4.85 -9.63
N GLY A 88 -19.12 -4.00 -9.10
CA GLY A 88 -19.82 -2.95 -9.83
C GLY A 88 -19.02 -1.69 -10.09
N SER A 89 -18.10 -1.33 -9.18
CA SER A 89 -17.38 -0.07 -9.24
C SER A 89 -15.85 -0.24 -9.14
N ILE A 90 -15.12 0.30 -10.11
CA ILE A 90 -13.65 0.35 -10.12
C ILE A 90 -13.12 1.21 -8.97
N ASN A 91 -13.89 2.22 -8.54
CA ASN A 91 -13.49 3.12 -7.46
C ASN A 91 -13.36 2.39 -6.13
N TYR A 92 -14.31 1.51 -5.80
CA TYR A 92 -14.22 0.66 -4.60
C TYR A 92 -13.05 -0.31 -4.67
N LEU A 93 -12.75 -0.82 -5.88
CA LEU A 93 -11.62 -1.71 -6.09
C LEU A 93 -10.28 -1.03 -5.85
N LEU A 94 -10.14 0.24 -6.27
CA LEU A 94 -8.90 1.01 -6.14
C LEU A 94 -8.71 1.63 -4.76
N LEU A 95 -9.75 1.68 -3.92
CA LEU A 95 -9.68 2.32 -2.61
C LEU A 95 -8.62 1.69 -1.71
N ALA A 96 -8.59 0.36 -1.60
CA ALA A 96 -7.61 -0.32 -0.73
C ALA A 96 -6.16 -0.11 -1.16
N PRO A 97 -5.76 -0.25 -2.45
CA PRO A 97 -4.41 0.07 -2.86
C PRO A 97 -4.06 1.56 -2.71
N LEU A 98 -5.02 2.46 -2.91
CA LEU A 98 -4.81 3.88 -2.70
C LEU A 98 -4.50 4.18 -1.22
N VAL A 99 -5.33 3.68 -0.31
CA VAL A 99 -5.10 3.79 1.14
C VAL A 99 -3.77 3.16 1.52
N GLY A 100 -3.45 1.97 1.00
CA GLY A 100 -2.17 1.31 1.24
C GLY A 100 -0.97 2.15 0.81
N GLY A 101 -1.06 2.80 -0.35
CA GLY A 101 -0.03 3.72 -0.84
C GLY A 101 0.13 4.96 0.05
N ILE A 102 -0.98 5.56 0.47
CA ILE A 102 -0.97 6.73 1.38
C ILE A 102 -0.34 6.37 2.73
N LEU A 103 -0.71 5.24 3.32
CA LEU A 103 -0.13 4.78 4.60
C LEU A 103 1.38 4.52 4.49
N ALA A 104 1.83 3.94 3.38
CA ALA A 104 3.25 3.77 3.11
C ALA A 104 4.00 5.11 3.00
N LEU A 105 3.39 6.13 2.37
CA LEU A 105 3.96 7.48 2.33
C LEU A 105 4.03 8.13 3.72
N ILE A 106 3.02 7.95 4.56
CA ILE A 106 3.02 8.43 5.95
C ILE A 106 4.19 7.80 6.72
N LEU A 107 4.39 6.48 6.61
CA LEU A 107 5.52 5.79 7.21
C LEU A 107 6.86 6.30 6.66
N TYR A 108 6.96 6.54 5.36
CA TYR A 108 8.16 7.10 4.76
C TYR A 108 8.50 8.48 5.35
N LEU A 109 7.52 9.38 5.46
CA LEU A 109 7.71 10.68 6.10
C LEU A 109 8.12 10.55 7.57
N LEU A 110 7.56 9.56 8.27
CA LEU A 110 7.91 9.27 9.65
C LEU A 110 9.38 8.79 9.81
N PHE A 111 9.88 8.02 8.84
CA PHE A 111 11.31 7.66 8.80
C PHE A 111 12.20 8.84 8.43
N LEU A 112 11.78 9.68 7.46
CA LEU A 112 12.53 10.89 7.08
C LEU A 112 12.63 11.90 8.23
N SER A 113 11.60 12.00 9.09
CA SER A 113 11.61 12.88 10.26
C SER A 113 12.61 12.44 11.34
N GLY A 114 13.11 11.19 11.26
CA GLY A 114 14.01 10.62 12.27
C GLY A 114 13.35 10.36 13.63
N LEU A 115 12.01 10.42 13.71
CA LEU A 115 11.25 10.08 14.92
C LEU A 115 11.39 8.61 15.28
N ILE A 116 11.50 7.74 14.27
CA ILE A 116 11.72 6.31 14.43
C ILE A 116 13.16 5.97 14.08
N LYS A 117 13.90 5.43 15.05
CA LYS A 117 15.27 4.97 14.88
C LYS A 117 15.43 3.55 15.40
N GLY A 118 16.39 2.84 14.85
CA GLY A 118 16.74 1.47 15.25
C GLY A 118 17.23 0.64 14.07
N ASP A 119 17.91 -0.45 14.33
CA ASP A 119 18.56 -1.27 13.30
C ASP A 119 17.61 -1.90 12.30
N ILE A 120 16.35 -2.12 12.69
CA ILE A 120 15.31 -2.68 11.83
C ILE A 120 14.63 -1.64 10.93
N PHE A 121 14.79 -0.35 11.23
CA PHE A 121 14.19 0.75 10.46
C PHE A 121 15.19 1.33 9.47
N PRO A 122 14.71 1.90 8.34
CA PRO A 122 15.57 2.60 7.40
C PRO A 122 16.14 3.87 8.05
N GLN A 123 17.42 4.14 7.83
CA GLN A 123 18.09 5.36 8.28
C GLN A 123 18.32 6.28 7.08
N PHE A 124 18.00 7.56 7.24
CA PHE A 124 18.15 8.57 6.20
C PHE A 124 19.10 9.66 6.69
N ILE A 125 19.98 10.08 5.79
CA ILE A 125 20.90 11.19 6.02
C ILE A 125 20.42 12.41 5.22
N PRO A 126 20.54 13.62 5.79
CA PRO A 126 20.25 14.83 5.09
C PRO A 126 21.21 15.02 3.89
N PRO A 127 20.81 15.73 2.84
CA PRO A 127 21.69 16.12 1.76
C PRO A 127 22.82 17.02 2.29
N GLU A 128 23.97 16.99 1.60
CA GLU A 128 25.13 17.83 1.96
C GLU A 128 24.79 19.32 1.93
N ALA A 129 25.20 20.05 2.94
CA ALA A 129 24.97 21.48 3.01
C ALA A 129 25.56 22.20 1.77
N GLY A 130 24.73 23.00 1.10
CA GLY A 130 25.10 23.73 -0.12
C GLY A 130 24.81 23.03 -1.45
N LYS A 131 24.38 21.75 -1.44
CA LYS A 131 23.95 21.01 -2.63
C LYS A 131 22.42 20.94 -2.81
N VAL A 132 21.66 21.48 -1.84
CA VAL A 132 20.20 21.49 -1.90
C VAL A 132 19.76 22.70 -2.73
N GLU A 133 19.33 22.44 -3.97
CA GLU A 133 18.75 23.48 -4.84
C GLU A 133 17.27 23.71 -4.52
N ILE A 134 16.58 22.70 -4.00
CA ILE A 134 15.14 22.72 -3.71
C ILE A 134 14.92 23.15 -2.26
N LYS A 135 14.05 24.16 -2.07
CA LYS A 135 13.67 24.69 -0.74
C LYS A 135 12.27 24.24 -0.34
N GLY A 136 11.99 24.25 0.96
CA GLY A 136 10.68 23.91 1.51
C GLY A 136 10.43 22.42 1.62
N LEU A 137 9.17 22.00 1.52
CA LEU A 137 8.74 20.62 1.75
C LEU A 137 9.40 19.62 0.80
N LEU A 138 9.68 20.03 -0.43
CA LEU A 138 10.30 19.16 -1.43
C LEU A 138 11.73 18.75 -1.06
N ALA A 139 12.45 19.54 -0.25
CA ALA A 139 13.79 19.21 0.24
C ALA A 139 13.80 17.91 1.09
N LEU A 140 12.67 17.51 1.66
CA LEU A 140 12.56 16.24 2.38
C LEU A 140 12.80 15.02 1.45
N PHE A 141 12.50 15.13 0.18
CA PHE A 141 12.67 14.04 -0.78
C PHE A 141 14.10 13.95 -1.36
N GLU A 142 15.00 14.86 -0.96
CA GLU A 142 16.43 14.80 -1.28
C GLU A 142 17.23 13.97 -0.26
N TYR A 143 16.61 13.57 0.86
CA TYR A 143 17.23 12.66 1.83
C TYR A 143 17.54 11.33 1.18
N ARG A 144 18.70 10.77 1.52
CA ARG A 144 19.19 9.50 0.98
C ARG A 144 19.34 8.47 2.08
N GLY A 145 19.09 7.21 1.74
CA GLY A 145 19.39 6.10 2.66
C GLY A 145 20.89 6.11 3.01
N GLU A 146 21.22 5.90 4.27
CA GLU A 146 22.62 5.83 4.73
C GLU A 146 23.37 4.69 4.03
N LYS A 147 22.68 3.56 3.83
CA LYS A 147 23.19 2.36 3.16
C LYS A 147 22.17 1.86 2.11
N PRO A 148 22.61 1.12 1.09
CA PRO A 148 21.69 0.47 0.15
C PRO A 148 20.64 -0.42 0.83
N THR A 149 20.98 -1.04 1.96
CA THR A 149 20.08 -1.86 2.77
C THR A 149 18.91 -1.07 3.37
N ASP A 150 19.04 0.24 3.55
CA ASP A 150 17.97 1.08 4.09
C ASP A 150 16.83 1.25 3.09
N TYR A 151 17.13 1.23 1.78
CA TYR A 151 16.08 1.18 0.77
C TYR A 151 15.32 -0.15 0.80
N ALA A 152 16.00 -1.28 1.05
CA ALA A 152 15.33 -2.57 1.18
C ALA A 152 14.41 -2.59 2.43
N LYS A 153 14.88 -2.05 3.57
CA LYS A 153 14.04 -1.87 4.76
C LYS A 153 12.85 -0.97 4.46
N LEU A 154 13.06 0.15 3.76
CA LEU A 154 11.98 1.06 3.38
C LEU A 154 10.91 0.36 2.56
N LEU A 155 11.28 -0.42 1.55
CA LEU A 155 10.33 -1.16 0.71
C LEU A 155 9.55 -2.20 1.53
N PHE A 156 10.23 -2.92 2.43
CA PHE A 156 9.58 -3.86 3.34
C PHE A 156 8.52 -3.17 4.22
N TRP A 157 8.89 -2.05 4.86
CA TRP A 157 7.99 -1.29 5.71
C TRP A 157 6.86 -0.63 4.92
N SER A 158 7.12 -0.19 3.68
CA SER A 158 6.10 0.34 2.78
C SER A 158 5.06 -0.71 2.42
N PHE A 159 5.50 -1.93 2.09
CA PHE A 159 4.60 -3.06 1.86
C PHE A 159 3.78 -3.38 3.12
N LEU A 160 4.42 -3.46 4.27
CA LEU A 160 3.75 -3.79 5.53
C LEU A 160 2.73 -2.74 5.94
N GLY A 161 3.07 -1.45 5.78
CA GLY A 161 2.14 -0.34 6.02
C GLY A 161 0.92 -0.37 5.12
N GLY A 162 1.11 -0.69 3.84
CA GLY A 162 0.00 -0.85 2.90
C GLY A 162 -0.83 -2.11 3.14
N TYR A 163 -0.21 -3.18 3.62
CA TYR A 163 -0.88 -4.44 3.93
C TYR A 163 -1.75 -4.36 5.18
N SER A 164 -1.34 -3.61 6.20
CA SER A 164 -1.98 -3.54 7.51
C SER A 164 -2.18 -2.10 7.98
N GLU A 165 -3.37 -1.57 7.74
CA GLU A 165 -3.78 -0.25 8.26
C GLU A 165 -3.61 -0.15 9.78
N LYS A 166 -4.02 -1.19 10.51
CA LYS A 166 -3.91 -1.25 11.96
C LYS A 166 -2.47 -1.12 12.44
N PHE A 167 -1.53 -1.71 11.71
CA PHE A 167 -0.12 -1.67 12.06
C PHE A 167 0.44 -0.25 12.07
N VAL A 168 0.09 0.58 11.08
CA VAL A 168 0.52 1.99 11.01
C VAL A 168 -0.05 2.78 12.18
N VAL A 169 -1.33 2.59 12.49
CA VAL A 169 -1.99 3.25 13.62
C VAL A 169 -1.36 2.83 14.95
N ASP A 170 -1.04 1.55 15.12
CA ASP A 170 -0.39 1.03 16.34
C ASP A 170 1.03 1.61 16.52
N ILE A 171 1.80 1.75 15.43
CA ILE A 171 3.11 2.42 15.47
C ILE A 171 2.94 3.86 15.95
N ILE A 172 2.07 4.65 15.33
CA ILE A 172 1.84 6.05 15.67
C ILE A 172 1.38 6.16 17.13
N GLY A 173 0.44 5.33 17.57
CA GLY A 173 -0.06 5.32 18.94
C GLY A 173 0.99 4.94 20.01
N ASN A 174 1.97 4.10 19.65
CA ASN A 174 3.09 3.79 20.54
C ASN A 174 4.06 4.98 20.69
N PHE A 175 4.25 5.76 19.62
CA PHE A 175 5.04 7.01 19.71
C PHE A 175 4.41 8.03 20.62
N GLU A 176 3.10 8.23 20.54
CA GLU A 176 2.35 9.15 21.40
C GLU A 176 2.50 8.78 22.88
N LYS A 177 2.49 7.49 23.22
CA LYS A 177 2.68 6.98 24.59
C LYS A 177 4.10 7.13 25.09
N THR A 178 5.09 7.03 24.21
CA THR A 178 6.52 7.09 24.58
C THR A 178 7.01 8.54 24.72
N ASN A 179 6.33 9.52 24.11
CA ASN A 179 6.61 10.96 24.22
C ASN A 179 5.39 11.75 24.76
N PRO A 180 4.99 11.60 26.03
CA PRO A 180 3.83 12.29 26.57
C PRO A 180 4.00 13.80 26.80
N LYS A 181 5.09 14.40 26.31
CA LYS A 181 5.43 15.82 26.44
C LYS A 181 5.90 16.38 25.10
N ALA A 182 5.03 16.42 24.11
CA ALA A 182 5.19 17.30 22.94
C ALA A 182 4.02 18.28 22.91
#